data_f2b5b458a0295631d169eec0ec991f66
#
_entry.id   f2b5b458a0295631d169eec0ec991f66
#
_cell.length_a   1.000
_cell.length_b   1.000
_cell.length_c   1.000
_cell.angle_alpha   90.00
_cell.angle_beta   90.00
_cell.angle_gamma   90.00
#
_symmetry.space_group_name_H-M   'P 1'
#
loop_
_entity.id
_entity.type
_entity.pdbx_description
1 polymer ?
#
loop_
_entity_poly.entity_id
_entity_poly.type
_entity_poly.pdbx_seq_one_letter_code
_entity_poly.pdbx_strand_id
1 'polypeptide(L)'
;MIVKSKLFIYCVLYNKLIKIAIMSKENIDLIKRYLKNYTIETTPNVYKKYISFSGIVDKSHAIYITYLPDEDSKNVIETAKKLILEGYDVIPHLPSRTMESKSDLEKYIANLSEESGCKKILVIGGGGKQNGNISSSLEVLQTEYLDKYNFNEVGVAGHPEGSPDISEEELEKAIIEKNKFSVNADFKMYLATQFFFEAESLINWEKKLKSIGNSLDIHAGIPGPASLKTLIAYAKSCGIGNSIRFLSKQALNITKLASPKTPDKLIYDLAKYNHANKNTCLKKLHFYPFGGIKKHLNGLIY
;
A
#
# COMPACT_ATOMS: atom_id res chain seq x y z
N MET A 1 14.78 -26.40 -30.47
CA MET A 1 14.01 -25.26 -31.01
C MET A 1 12.48 -25.44 -30.83
N ILE A 2 11.92 -26.62 -31.06
CA ILE A 2 10.46 -26.92 -31.01
C ILE A 2 9.87 -26.81 -29.59
N VAL A 3 10.60 -27.09 -28.51
CA VAL A 3 10.10 -27.00 -27.13
C VAL A 3 9.91 -25.56 -26.67
N LYS A 4 10.79 -24.65 -27.06
CA LYS A 4 10.68 -23.21 -26.73
C LYS A 4 9.50 -22.55 -27.45
N SER A 5 9.16 -22.97 -28.67
CA SER A 5 8.01 -22.43 -29.40
C SER A 5 6.68 -22.91 -28.83
N LYS A 6 6.56 -24.16 -28.40
CA LYS A 6 5.35 -24.68 -27.72
C LYS A 6 5.09 -23.98 -26.38
N LEU A 7 6.14 -23.79 -25.55
CA LEU A 7 6.01 -23.08 -24.27
C LEU A 7 5.59 -21.61 -24.47
N PHE A 8 6.08 -20.96 -25.53
CA PHE A 8 5.69 -19.59 -25.87
C PHE A 8 4.22 -19.50 -26.32
N ILE A 9 3.75 -20.44 -27.15
CA ILE A 9 2.37 -20.51 -27.59
C ILE A 9 1.42 -20.79 -26.40
N TYR A 10 1.79 -21.72 -25.51
CA TYR A 10 1.02 -21.98 -24.28
C TYR A 10 0.93 -20.73 -23.37
N CYS A 11 2.03 -19.98 -23.22
CA CYS A 11 2.04 -18.77 -22.41
C CYS A 11 1.16 -17.65 -22.99
N VAL A 12 1.16 -17.49 -24.32
CA VAL A 12 0.33 -16.51 -25.03
C VAL A 12 -1.15 -16.89 -24.98
N LEU A 13 -1.49 -18.16 -25.19
CA LEU A 13 -2.85 -18.69 -25.09
C LEU A 13 -3.38 -18.60 -23.65
N TYR A 14 -2.56 -18.95 -22.67
CA TYR A 14 -2.90 -18.87 -21.25
C TYR A 14 -3.21 -17.42 -20.82
N ASN A 15 -2.37 -16.45 -21.19
CA ASN A 15 -2.62 -15.04 -20.92
C ASN A 15 -3.88 -14.51 -21.64
N LYS A 16 -4.15 -14.98 -22.87
CA LYS A 16 -5.36 -14.62 -23.60
C LYS A 16 -6.63 -15.22 -22.98
N LEU A 17 -6.56 -16.47 -22.50
CA LEU A 17 -7.66 -17.14 -21.81
C LEU A 17 -7.94 -16.49 -20.45
N ILE A 18 -6.90 -16.15 -19.68
CA ILE A 18 -7.08 -15.38 -18.42
C ILE A 18 -7.75 -14.05 -18.70
N LYS A 19 -7.30 -13.31 -19.72
CA LYS A 19 -7.91 -12.02 -20.08
C LYS A 19 -9.37 -12.17 -20.50
N ILE A 20 -9.71 -13.22 -21.23
CA ILE A 20 -11.12 -13.54 -21.60
C ILE A 20 -11.94 -13.92 -20.36
N ALA A 21 -11.38 -14.73 -19.46
CA ALA A 21 -12.04 -15.11 -18.20
C ALA A 21 -12.29 -13.90 -17.29
N ILE A 22 -11.30 -13.00 -17.15
CA ILE A 22 -11.42 -11.75 -16.37
C ILE A 22 -12.53 -10.85 -16.96
N MET A 23 -12.72 -10.85 -18.27
CA MET A 23 -13.70 -10.01 -18.97
C MET A 23 -15.14 -10.57 -18.96
N SER A 24 -15.43 -11.69 -18.29
CA SER A 24 -16.82 -12.09 -18.08
C SER A 24 -17.56 -11.04 -17.24
N LYS A 25 -18.84 -10.79 -17.51
CA LYS A 25 -19.64 -9.80 -16.79
C LYS A 25 -19.61 -10.03 -15.28
N GLU A 26 -19.74 -11.28 -14.85
CA GLU A 26 -19.70 -11.67 -13.43
C GLU A 26 -18.35 -11.29 -12.76
N ASN A 27 -17.23 -11.55 -13.44
CA ASN A 27 -15.90 -11.25 -12.92
C ASN A 27 -15.62 -9.74 -12.91
N ILE A 28 -16.12 -9.02 -13.92
CA ILE A 28 -16.04 -7.55 -13.94
C ILE A 28 -16.83 -6.95 -12.77
N ASP A 29 -18.03 -7.43 -12.50
CA ASP A 29 -18.86 -6.96 -11.39
C ASP A 29 -18.21 -7.30 -10.03
N LEU A 30 -17.53 -8.45 -9.93
CA LEU A 30 -16.77 -8.84 -8.75
C LEU A 30 -15.58 -7.88 -8.52
N ILE A 31 -14.81 -7.60 -9.56
CA ILE A 31 -13.68 -6.67 -9.51
C ILE A 31 -14.15 -5.27 -9.15
N LYS A 32 -15.22 -4.76 -9.78
CA LYS A 32 -15.78 -3.44 -9.47
C LYS A 32 -16.21 -3.30 -8.02
N ARG A 33 -16.85 -4.33 -7.46
CA ARG A 33 -17.21 -4.34 -6.03
C ARG A 33 -15.99 -4.27 -5.13
N TYR A 34 -14.91 -4.98 -5.49
CA TYR A 34 -13.69 -5.02 -4.71
C TYR A 34 -12.84 -3.75 -4.86
N LEU A 35 -12.92 -3.10 -6.02
CA LEU A 35 -12.32 -1.79 -6.29
C LEU A 35 -13.09 -0.61 -5.67
N LYS A 36 -14.28 -0.83 -5.11
CA LYS A 36 -15.02 0.24 -4.47
C LYS A 36 -14.23 0.77 -3.25
N ASN A 37 -14.01 2.10 -3.21
CA ASN A 37 -13.34 2.78 -2.09
C ASN A 37 -11.88 2.32 -1.86
N TYR A 38 -11.13 1.99 -2.94
CA TYR A 38 -9.70 1.78 -2.80
C TYR A 38 -9.00 3.06 -2.31
N THR A 39 -7.76 2.92 -1.86
CA THR A 39 -6.95 4.07 -1.48
C THR A 39 -5.77 4.23 -2.43
N ILE A 40 -5.25 5.45 -2.57
CA ILE A 40 -4.16 5.75 -3.51
C ILE A 40 -3.10 6.61 -2.83
N GLU A 41 -1.82 6.40 -3.18
CA GLU A 41 -0.73 7.23 -2.67
C GLU A 41 -0.41 8.43 -3.57
N THR A 42 0.04 9.48 -2.91
CA THR A 42 0.71 10.62 -3.54
C THR A 42 1.89 11.09 -2.70
N THR A 43 2.73 11.95 -3.25
CA THR A 43 3.75 12.68 -2.50
C THR A 43 3.46 14.18 -2.60
N PRO A 44 3.98 15.03 -1.70
CA PRO A 44 3.86 16.49 -1.82
C PRO A 44 4.32 17.00 -3.18
N ASN A 45 5.41 16.47 -3.69
CA ASN A 45 5.95 16.85 -5.01
C ASN A 45 5.05 16.42 -6.18
N VAL A 46 4.38 15.28 -6.09
CA VAL A 46 3.40 14.85 -7.10
C VAL A 46 2.17 15.74 -7.04
N TYR A 47 1.61 15.97 -5.86
CA TYR A 47 0.44 16.85 -5.70
C TYR A 47 0.69 18.28 -6.24
N LYS A 48 1.85 18.88 -5.94
CA LYS A 48 2.23 20.21 -6.46
C LYS A 48 2.17 20.30 -8.00
N LYS A 49 2.45 19.22 -8.74
CA LYS A 49 2.36 19.20 -10.20
C LYS A 49 0.93 19.25 -10.74
N TYR A 50 -0.04 18.82 -9.95
CA TYR A 50 -1.45 18.81 -10.36
C TYR A 50 -2.22 20.04 -9.87
N ILE A 51 -1.68 20.76 -8.88
CA ILE A 51 -2.31 21.92 -8.21
C ILE A 51 -3.54 21.49 -7.39
N SER A 52 -4.39 20.62 -7.96
CA SER A 52 -5.58 20.04 -7.34
C SER A 52 -5.84 18.63 -7.89
N PHE A 53 -6.41 17.76 -7.07
CA PHE A 53 -6.91 16.45 -7.48
C PHE A 53 -8.41 16.45 -7.78
N SER A 54 -9.10 17.58 -7.55
CA SER A 54 -10.52 17.73 -7.85
C SER A 54 -10.79 17.48 -9.35
N GLY A 55 -11.73 16.57 -9.65
CA GLY A 55 -12.01 16.14 -11.01
C GLY A 55 -10.97 15.17 -11.62
N ILE A 56 -9.92 14.81 -10.87
CA ILE A 56 -8.90 13.84 -11.30
C ILE A 56 -9.06 12.54 -10.52
N VAL A 57 -9.14 12.62 -9.20
CA VAL A 57 -9.37 11.46 -8.32
C VAL A 57 -10.78 11.54 -7.78
N ASP A 58 -11.51 10.42 -7.78
CA ASP A 58 -12.85 10.37 -7.18
C ASP A 58 -12.74 10.51 -5.65
N LYS A 59 -13.64 11.31 -5.06
CA LYS A 59 -13.61 11.63 -3.63
C LYS A 59 -13.98 10.47 -2.71
N SER A 60 -14.48 9.37 -3.26
CA SER A 60 -14.67 8.12 -2.51
C SER A 60 -13.36 7.42 -2.17
N HIS A 61 -12.24 7.81 -2.80
CA HIS A 61 -10.92 7.24 -2.57
C HIS A 61 -10.13 8.09 -1.57
N ALA A 62 -9.73 7.47 -0.46
CA ALA A 62 -8.83 8.12 0.48
C ALA A 62 -7.41 8.21 -0.09
N ILE A 63 -6.71 9.31 0.22
CA ILE A 63 -5.39 9.62 -0.33
C ILE A 63 -4.35 9.52 0.77
N TYR A 64 -3.38 8.62 0.59
CA TYR A 64 -2.19 8.57 1.43
C TYR A 64 -1.17 9.59 0.94
N ILE A 65 -0.48 10.23 1.89
CA ILE A 65 0.62 11.14 1.57
C ILE A 65 1.92 10.51 2.07
N THR A 66 2.73 10.04 1.12
CA THR A 66 4.02 9.45 1.42
C THR A 66 4.97 10.51 1.99
N TYR A 67 5.57 10.21 3.12
CA TYR A 67 6.64 11.00 3.72
C TYR A 67 7.99 10.35 3.38
N LEU A 68 8.68 10.90 2.37
CA LEU A 68 9.98 10.42 1.93
C LEU A 68 11.10 10.85 2.90
N PRO A 69 12.25 10.14 2.94
CA PRO A 69 13.33 10.45 3.90
C PRO A 69 13.84 11.89 3.88
N ASP A 70 13.91 12.52 2.70
CA ASP A 70 14.40 13.90 2.52
C ASP A 70 13.27 14.93 2.38
N GLU A 71 12.03 14.56 2.71
CA GLU A 71 10.88 15.46 2.62
C GLU A 71 10.77 16.31 3.90
N ASP A 72 10.37 17.57 3.76
CA ASP A 72 10.03 18.41 4.92
C ASP A 72 8.62 18.06 5.41
N SER A 73 8.48 17.83 6.71
CA SER A 73 7.19 17.57 7.36
C SER A 73 6.12 18.61 7.06
N LYS A 74 6.52 19.88 6.92
CA LYS A 74 5.63 20.99 6.55
C LYS A 74 4.97 20.79 5.20
N ASN A 75 5.69 20.22 4.21
CA ASN A 75 5.11 19.91 2.90
C ASN A 75 4.03 18.84 2.98
N VAL A 76 4.21 17.84 3.86
CA VAL A 76 3.22 16.79 4.11
C VAL A 76 1.96 17.39 4.75
N ILE A 77 2.13 18.22 5.80
CA ILE A 77 1.04 18.90 6.51
C ILE A 77 0.27 19.82 5.56
N GLU A 78 0.97 20.64 4.78
CA GLU A 78 0.34 21.57 3.80
C GLU A 78 -0.42 20.79 2.72
N THR A 79 0.13 19.69 2.23
CA THR A 79 -0.53 18.83 1.25
C THR A 79 -1.79 18.17 1.85
N ALA A 80 -1.72 17.70 3.09
CA ALA A 80 -2.85 17.15 3.81
C ALA A 80 -3.97 18.19 3.95
N LYS A 81 -3.63 19.40 4.40
CA LYS A 81 -4.57 20.52 4.52
C LYS A 81 -5.28 20.83 3.20
N LYS A 82 -4.54 20.92 2.10
CA LYS A 82 -5.11 21.18 0.77
C LYS A 82 -6.06 20.09 0.30
N LEU A 83 -5.67 18.83 0.45
CA LEU A 83 -6.49 17.70 0.06
C LEU A 83 -7.77 17.59 0.91
N ILE A 84 -7.69 17.87 2.21
CA ILE A 84 -8.87 17.93 3.09
C ILE A 84 -9.82 19.06 2.69
N LEU A 85 -9.28 20.25 2.36
CA LEU A 85 -10.08 21.37 1.84
C LEU A 85 -10.73 21.04 0.49
N GLU A 86 -10.10 20.19 -0.32
CA GLU A 86 -10.71 19.66 -1.54
C GLU A 86 -11.80 18.61 -1.25
N GLY A 87 -11.96 18.17 -0.01
CA GLY A 87 -12.98 17.20 0.43
C GLY A 87 -12.54 15.74 0.32
N TYR A 88 -11.23 15.46 0.32
CA TYR A 88 -10.69 14.10 0.39
C TYR A 88 -10.53 13.63 1.83
N ASP A 89 -10.65 12.33 2.02
CA ASP A 89 -10.17 11.63 3.20
C ASP A 89 -8.66 11.41 3.05
N VAL A 90 -7.86 11.80 4.04
CA VAL A 90 -6.41 11.89 3.90
C VAL A 90 -5.70 11.10 4.99
N ILE A 91 -4.66 10.35 4.61
CA ILE A 91 -3.89 9.48 5.48
C ILE A 91 -2.39 9.76 5.30
N PRO A 92 -1.81 10.75 5.99
CA PRO A 92 -0.39 11.02 5.92
C PRO A 92 0.44 9.89 6.54
N HIS A 93 1.65 9.69 6.00
CA HIS A 93 2.62 8.80 6.63
C HIS A 93 3.31 9.48 7.82
N LEU A 94 3.59 8.68 8.84
CA LEU A 94 4.48 9.01 9.95
C LEU A 94 5.59 7.94 10.00
N PRO A 95 6.75 8.20 9.42
CA PRO A 95 7.90 7.31 9.53
C PRO A 95 8.62 7.56 10.87
N SER A 96 8.49 6.62 11.82
CA SER A 96 8.99 6.78 13.19
C SER A 96 10.49 7.09 13.28
N ARG A 97 11.29 6.43 12.43
CA ARG A 97 12.76 6.57 12.40
C ARG A 97 13.25 7.92 11.89
N THR A 98 12.40 8.72 11.26
CA THR A 98 12.76 10.09 10.81
C THR A 98 12.58 11.12 11.92
N MET A 99 11.86 10.79 12.98
CA MET A 99 11.62 11.69 14.11
C MET A 99 12.89 11.80 14.97
N GLU A 100 13.36 13.02 15.20
CA GLU A 100 14.58 13.27 15.96
C GLU A 100 14.37 13.11 17.47
N SER A 101 13.16 13.42 17.94
CA SER A 101 12.77 13.36 19.34
C SER A 101 11.29 13.08 19.54
N LYS A 102 10.88 12.76 20.78
CA LYS A 102 9.46 12.67 21.15
C LYS A 102 8.74 14.01 20.97
N SER A 103 9.42 15.13 21.18
CA SER A 103 8.87 16.46 20.98
C SER A 103 8.57 16.73 19.51
N ASP A 104 9.46 16.32 18.59
CA ASP A 104 9.24 16.46 17.15
C ASP A 104 8.12 15.56 16.66
N LEU A 105 8.05 14.33 17.20
CA LEU A 105 6.94 13.42 16.95
C LEU A 105 5.61 14.04 17.37
N GLU A 106 5.52 14.54 18.61
CA GLU A 106 4.32 15.16 19.14
C GLU A 106 3.91 16.37 18.30
N LYS A 107 4.86 17.26 17.98
CA LYS A 107 4.63 18.42 17.12
C LYS A 107 4.11 18.04 15.74
N TYR A 108 4.66 17.00 15.12
CA TYR A 108 4.18 16.54 13.80
C TYR A 108 2.74 16.01 13.87
N ILE A 109 2.42 15.21 14.88
CA ILE A 109 1.07 14.66 15.10
C ILE A 109 0.08 15.82 15.42
N ALA A 110 0.46 16.75 16.29
CA ALA A 110 -0.34 17.93 16.60
C ALA A 110 -0.66 18.75 15.35
N ASN A 111 0.35 19.10 14.57
CA ASN A 111 0.16 19.92 13.37
C ASN A 111 -0.69 19.19 12.31
N LEU A 112 -0.56 17.89 12.14
CA LEU A 112 -1.44 17.11 11.27
C LEU A 112 -2.90 17.19 11.72
N SER A 113 -3.17 17.08 13.01
CA SER A 113 -4.54 17.17 13.53
C SER A 113 -5.07 18.61 13.51
N GLU A 114 -4.31 19.56 14.06
CA GLU A 114 -4.78 20.92 14.36
C GLU A 114 -4.72 21.84 13.12
N GLU A 115 -3.62 21.78 12.35
CA GLU A 115 -3.46 22.66 11.17
C GLU A 115 -4.15 22.12 9.94
N SER A 116 -4.10 20.78 9.70
CA SER A 116 -4.72 20.19 8.51
C SER A 116 -6.11 19.63 8.75
N GLY A 117 -6.50 19.35 9.98
CA GLY A 117 -7.76 18.68 10.32
C GLY A 117 -7.73 17.17 10.09
N CYS A 118 -6.55 16.57 9.91
CA CYS A 118 -6.39 15.16 9.62
C CYS A 118 -6.76 14.30 10.82
N LYS A 119 -7.50 13.21 10.61
CA LYS A 119 -7.95 12.29 11.66
C LYS A 119 -7.50 10.85 11.42
N LYS A 120 -6.74 10.61 10.36
CA LYS A 120 -6.20 9.31 9.99
C LYS A 120 -4.72 9.44 9.71
N ILE A 121 -3.97 8.36 9.97
CA ILE A 121 -2.53 8.35 9.81
C ILE A 121 -2.02 6.93 9.52
N LEU A 122 -0.93 6.81 8.76
CA LEU A 122 -0.19 5.56 8.60
C LEU A 122 1.14 5.66 9.34
N VAL A 123 1.28 4.91 10.44
CA VAL A 123 2.50 4.87 11.24
C VAL A 123 3.37 3.70 10.80
N ILE A 124 4.55 4.02 10.28
CA ILE A 124 5.53 3.05 9.78
C ILE A 124 6.89 3.24 10.44
N GLY A 125 7.76 2.23 10.37
CA GLY A 125 9.15 2.39 10.80
C GLY A 125 9.89 3.43 9.95
N GLY A 126 9.64 3.41 8.66
CA GLY A 126 10.35 4.22 7.66
C GLY A 126 11.62 3.53 7.17
N GLY A 127 12.01 3.85 5.94
CA GLY A 127 13.29 3.43 5.35
C GLY A 127 14.40 4.41 5.69
N GLY A 128 15.66 3.94 5.58
CA GLY A 128 16.82 4.78 5.77
C GLY A 128 17.38 4.80 7.20
N LYS A 129 18.26 5.78 7.47
CA LYS A 129 18.95 5.90 8.76
C LYS A 129 17.99 6.43 9.83
N GLN A 130 18.07 5.85 11.00
CA GLN A 130 17.36 6.37 12.17
C GLN A 130 17.98 7.68 12.64
N ASN A 131 17.15 8.73 12.78
CA ASN A 131 17.62 10.07 13.18
C ASN A 131 17.59 10.29 14.69
N GLY A 132 16.63 9.69 15.39
CA GLY A 132 16.45 9.84 16.83
C GLY A 132 16.33 8.50 17.55
N ASN A 133 15.66 8.52 18.70
CA ASN A 133 15.52 7.35 19.57
C ASN A 133 14.24 6.52 19.32
N ILE A 134 13.40 6.93 18.36
CA ILE A 134 12.16 6.22 18.05
C ILE A 134 12.43 5.26 16.90
N SER A 135 12.40 3.96 17.17
CA SER A 135 12.85 2.93 16.24
C SER A 135 11.70 2.23 15.51
N SER A 136 10.49 2.25 16.08
CA SER A 136 9.37 1.43 15.61
C SER A 136 8.04 2.16 15.66
N SER A 137 7.08 1.67 14.86
CA SER A 137 5.70 2.16 14.92
C SER A 137 5.01 1.84 16.26
N LEU A 138 5.41 0.77 16.94
CA LEU A 138 4.85 0.43 18.25
C LEU A 138 5.21 1.49 19.31
N GLU A 139 6.45 1.99 19.32
CA GLU A 139 6.83 3.07 20.21
C GLU A 139 6.02 4.35 19.98
N VAL A 140 5.67 4.67 18.72
CA VAL A 140 4.77 5.80 18.41
C VAL A 140 3.36 5.56 18.98
N LEU A 141 2.79 4.36 18.79
CA LEU A 141 1.48 4.01 19.33
C LEU A 141 1.44 4.16 20.87
N GLN A 142 2.52 3.78 21.55
CA GLN A 142 2.64 3.82 23.02
C GLN A 142 2.85 5.23 23.61
N THR A 143 2.98 6.28 22.77
CA THR A 143 3.12 7.66 23.27
C THR A 143 1.79 8.29 23.68
N GLU A 144 0.66 7.68 23.34
CA GLU A 144 -0.69 8.23 23.54
C GLU A 144 -0.96 9.56 22.78
N TYR A 145 -0.01 10.02 21.93
CA TYR A 145 -0.18 11.28 21.19
C TYR A 145 -1.30 11.18 20.15
N LEU A 146 -1.54 9.98 19.56
CA LEU A 146 -2.61 9.79 18.60
C LEU A 146 -3.99 9.96 19.24
N ASP A 147 -4.17 9.47 20.46
CA ASP A 147 -5.39 9.65 21.26
C ASP A 147 -5.53 11.11 21.69
N LYS A 148 -4.46 11.72 22.23
CA LYS A 148 -4.42 13.13 22.64
C LYS A 148 -4.87 14.09 21.52
N TYR A 149 -4.50 13.81 20.27
CA TYR A 149 -4.82 14.65 19.11
C TYR A 149 -6.02 14.11 18.30
N ASN A 150 -6.80 13.18 18.88
CA ASN A 150 -8.06 12.68 18.34
C ASN A 150 -7.96 12.06 16.93
N PHE A 151 -6.95 11.23 16.69
CA PHE A 151 -6.94 10.36 15.52
C PHE A 151 -7.93 9.22 15.74
N ASN A 152 -8.68 8.85 14.70
CA ASN A 152 -9.73 7.83 14.78
C ASN A 152 -9.44 6.58 13.94
N GLU A 153 -8.46 6.63 13.03
CA GLU A 153 -8.05 5.50 12.22
C GLU A 153 -6.53 5.52 12.01
N VAL A 154 -5.86 4.45 12.41
CA VAL A 154 -4.39 4.34 12.40
C VAL A 154 -3.96 3.09 11.63
N GLY A 155 -3.34 3.29 10.49
CA GLY A 155 -2.68 2.22 9.75
C GLY A 155 -1.29 1.92 10.30
N VAL A 156 -0.86 0.67 10.22
CA VAL A 156 0.51 0.24 10.48
C VAL A 156 1.00 -0.67 9.37
N ALA A 157 2.34 -0.75 9.18
CA ALA A 157 2.91 -1.51 8.08
C ALA A 157 2.69 -3.03 8.20
N GLY A 158 2.38 -3.66 7.06
CA GLY A 158 2.37 -5.11 6.86
C GLY A 158 3.35 -5.51 5.74
N HIS A 159 3.98 -6.69 5.88
CA HIS A 159 5.05 -7.15 5.00
C HIS A 159 4.76 -8.57 4.45
N PRO A 160 3.91 -8.72 3.42
CA PRO A 160 3.54 -10.03 2.88
C PRO A 160 4.71 -10.86 2.31
N GLU A 161 5.77 -10.19 1.90
CA GLU A 161 6.99 -10.81 1.35
C GLU A 161 8.21 -10.66 2.28
N GLY A 162 7.98 -10.29 3.54
CA GLY A 162 9.04 -9.98 4.49
C GLY A 162 9.63 -8.59 4.34
N SER A 163 10.71 -8.32 5.06
CA SER A 163 11.48 -7.07 5.02
C SER A 163 12.97 -7.41 4.91
N PRO A 164 13.79 -6.62 4.18
CA PRO A 164 15.22 -6.85 4.14
C PRO A 164 15.92 -6.55 5.49
N ASP A 165 15.31 -5.69 6.31
CA ASP A 165 15.92 -5.11 7.50
C ASP A 165 15.35 -5.68 8.82
N ILE A 166 14.33 -6.56 8.74
CA ILE A 166 13.61 -7.09 9.91
C ILE A 166 13.41 -8.60 9.72
N SER A 167 13.79 -9.39 10.71
CA SER A 167 13.58 -10.85 10.66
C SER A 167 12.11 -11.24 10.68
N GLU A 168 11.79 -12.46 10.22
CA GLU A 168 10.39 -12.93 10.23
C GLU A 168 9.82 -12.99 11.65
N GLU A 169 10.62 -13.41 12.63
CA GLU A 169 10.23 -13.49 14.04
C GLU A 169 9.89 -12.10 14.60
N GLU A 170 10.68 -11.09 14.27
CA GLU A 170 10.42 -9.70 14.68
C GLU A 170 9.17 -9.13 14.02
N LEU A 171 8.93 -9.45 12.73
CA LEU A 171 7.70 -9.06 12.03
C LEU A 171 6.47 -9.70 12.66
N GLU A 172 6.51 -11.00 13.01
CA GLU A 172 5.41 -11.69 13.68
C GLU A 172 5.15 -11.12 15.07
N LYS A 173 6.21 -10.92 15.87
CA LYS A 173 6.14 -10.30 17.20
C LYS A 173 5.51 -8.92 17.10
N ALA A 174 5.93 -8.10 16.14
CA ALA A 174 5.37 -6.77 15.94
C ALA A 174 3.87 -6.80 15.62
N ILE A 175 3.39 -7.78 14.84
CA ILE A 175 1.96 -7.95 14.55
C ILE A 175 1.19 -8.36 15.83
N ILE A 176 1.71 -9.30 16.59
CA ILE A 176 1.09 -9.74 17.86
C ILE A 176 0.96 -8.56 18.83
N GLU A 177 2.02 -7.79 19.02
CA GLU A 177 2.01 -6.62 19.91
C GLU A 177 1.02 -5.54 19.44
N LYS A 178 0.94 -5.28 18.13
CA LYS A 178 -0.03 -4.34 17.55
C LYS A 178 -1.48 -4.82 17.72
N ASN A 179 -1.73 -6.12 17.57
CA ASN A 179 -3.05 -6.68 17.85
C ASN A 179 -3.43 -6.54 19.34
N LYS A 180 -2.49 -6.81 20.27
CA LYS A 180 -2.73 -6.57 21.71
C LYS A 180 -3.02 -5.11 22.00
N PHE A 181 -2.23 -4.19 21.40
CA PHE A 181 -2.41 -2.76 21.57
C PHE A 181 -3.78 -2.31 21.06
N SER A 182 -4.23 -2.80 19.90
CA SER A 182 -5.48 -2.41 19.25
C SER A 182 -6.75 -2.72 20.08
N VAL A 183 -6.67 -3.65 21.03
CA VAL A 183 -7.82 -4.02 21.88
C VAL A 183 -8.24 -2.87 22.81
N ASN A 184 -7.26 -2.04 23.22
CA ASN A 184 -7.48 -0.94 24.17
C ASN A 184 -7.28 0.45 23.53
N ALA A 185 -7.03 0.53 22.22
CA ALA A 185 -6.87 1.80 21.52
C ALA A 185 -8.23 2.47 21.27
N ASP A 186 -8.30 3.78 21.43
CA ASP A 186 -9.50 4.59 21.16
C ASP A 186 -9.72 4.85 19.67
N PHE A 187 -8.83 4.33 18.81
CA PHE A 187 -8.91 4.43 17.35
C PHE A 187 -8.92 3.05 16.68
N LYS A 188 -9.54 3.00 15.49
CA LYS A 188 -9.50 1.78 14.68
C LYS A 188 -8.11 1.56 14.10
N MET A 189 -7.55 0.34 14.27
CA MET A 189 -6.28 -0.05 13.65
C MET A 189 -6.46 -0.98 12.46
N TYR A 190 -5.53 -0.89 11.50
CA TYR A 190 -5.46 -1.79 10.34
C TYR A 190 -4.00 -1.94 9.84
N LEU A 191 -3.77 -2.96 9.01
CA LEU A 191 -2.50 -3.21 8.35
C LEU A 191 -2.55 -2.67 6.91
N ALA A 192 -1.65 -1.74 6.55
CA ALA A 192 -1.40 -1.37 5.16
C ALA A 192 -0.15 -2.13 4.69
N THR A 193 -0.29 -2.96 3.64
CA THR A 193 0.83 -3.79 3.23
C THR A 193 1.77 -3.08 2.27
N GLN A 194 3.04 -3.47 2.28
CA GLN A 194 3.94 -3.24 1.17
C GLN A 194 3.32 -3.85 -0.10
N PHE A 195 3.62 -3.29 -1.27
CA PHE A 195 3.12 -3.82 -2.53
C PHE A 195 3.75 -5.19 -2.86
N PHE A 196 3.01 -5.98 -3.62
CA PHE A 196 3.40 -7.31 -4.09
C PHE A 196 2.80 -7.54 -5.48
N PHE A 197 3.23 -8.61 -6.18
CA PHE A 197 2.82 -8.87 -7.57
C PHE A 197 2.03 -10.16 -7.75
N GLU A 198 2.00 -11.03 -6.75
CA GLU A 198 1.29 -12.32 -6.77
C GLU A 198 0.33 -12.41 -5.58
N ALA A 199 -0.94 -12.68 -5.85
CA ALA A 199 -1.98 -12.78 -4.81
C ALA A 199 -1.66 -13.84 -3.75
N GLU A 200 -0.94 -14.89 -4.15
CA GLU A 200 -0.56 -15.99 -3.27
C GLU A 200 0.33 -15.53 -2.11
N SER A 201 1.23 -14.57 -2.33
CA SER A 201 2.06 -13.98 -1.27
C SER A 201 1.20 -13.39 -0.15
N LEU A 202 0.21 -12.57 -0.50
CA LEU A 202 -0.72 -11.99 0.48
C LEU A 202 -1.62 -13.03 1.14
N ILE A 203 -2.17 -13.96 0.36
CA ILE A 203 -3.10 -15.00 0.85
C ILE A 203 -2.41 -15.89 1.89
N ASN A 204 -1.18 -16.33 1.61
CA ASN A 204 -0.41 -17.15 2.53
C ASN A 204 -0.02 -16.36 3.78
N TRP A 205 0.36 -15.09 3.62
CA TRP A 205 0.66 -14.22 4.73
C TRP A 205 -0.58 -13.95 5.61
N GLU A 206 -1.76 -13.68 5.03
CA GLU A 206 -3.00 -13.54 5.81
C GLU A 206 -3.34 -14.80 6.61
N LYS A 207 -3.18 -16.00 6.01
CA LYS A 207 -3.39 -17.26 6.71
C LYS A 207 -2.43 -17.43 7.90
N LYS A 208 -1.14 -17.08 7.70
CA LYS A 208 -0.14 -17.07 8.77
C LYS A 208 -0.52 -16.09 9.87
N LEU A 209 -0.93 -14.86 9.52
CA LEU A 209 -1.36 -13.86 10.50
C LEU A 209 -2.57 -14.34 11.31
N LYS A 210 -3.54 -14.97 10.68
CA LYS A 210 -4.70 -15.54 11.39
C LYS A 210 -4.29 -16.62 12.38
N SER A 211 -3.31 -17.46 12.05
CA SER A 211 -2.82 -18.51 12.96
C SER A 211 -2.14 -17.94 14.21
N ILE A 212 -1.63 -16.73 14.17
CA ILE A 212 -1.05 -16.00 15.32
C ILE A 212 -2.02 -14.99 15.96
N GLY A 213 -3.31 -15.05 15.60
CA GLY A 213 -4.38 -14.28 16.24
C GLY A 213 -4.61 -12.88 15.68
N ASN A 214 -4.20 -12.59 14.44
CA ASN A 214 -4.49 -11.28 13.85
C ASN A 214 -6.00 -11.06 13.62
N SER A 215 -6.50 -9.94 14.13
CA SER A 215 -7.86 -9.44 13.93
C SER A 215 -7.93 -8.12 13.15
N LEU A 216 -6.78 -7.51 12.87
CA LEU A 216 -6.71 -6.24 12.16
C LEU A 216 -7.11 -6.41 10.69
N ASP A 217 -7.90 -5.47 10.18
CA ASP A 217 -8.21 -5.37 8.75
C ASP A 217 -6.93 -5.20 7.93
N ILE A 218 -6.91 -5.70 6.70
CA ILE A 218 -5.76 -5.61 5.79
C ILE A 218 -6.14 -4.76 4.58
N HIS A 219 -5.37 -3.71 4.33
CA HIS A 219 -5.37 -2.95 3.09
C HIS A 219 -4.21 -3.42 2.21
N ALA A 220 -4.54 -4.10 1.11
CA ALA A 220 -3.56 -4.78 0.26
C ALA A 220 -2.85 -3.81 -0.69
N GLY A 221 -1.54 -3.75 -0.62
CA GLY A 221 -0.69 -2.92 -1.47
C GLY A 221 -0.61 -3.43 -2.91
N ILE A 222 -1.11 -2.66 -3.86
CA ILE A 222 -1.16 -3.01 -5.28
C ILE A 222 -0.30 -2.03 -6.08
N PRO A 223 0.68 -2.51 -6.88
CA PRO A 223 1.42 -1.64 -7.78
C PRO A 223 0.50 -1.16 -8.90
N GLY A 224 0.38 0.15 -9.05
CA GLY A 224 -0.36 0.75 -10.17
C GLY A 224 0.32 0.48 -11.52
N PRO A 225 -0.37 0.76 -12.63
CA PRO A 225 0.18 0.57 -13.98
C PRO A 225 1.50 1.32 -14.18
N ALA A 226 2.57 0.59 -14.49
CA ALA A 226 3.90 1.15 -14.73
C ALA A 226 4.70 0.28 -15.70
N SER A 227 5.82 0.80 -16.22
CA SER A 227 6.73 -0.02 -17.02
C SER A 227 7.38 -1.11 -16.17
N LEU A 228 7.70 -2.25 -16.75
CA LEU A 228 8.36 -3.33 -16.04
C LEU A 228 9.70 -2.87 -15.43
N LYS A 229 10.44 -1.99 -16.14
CA LYS A 229 11.66 -1.34 -15.64
C LYS A 229 11.39 -0.57 -14.33
N THR A 230 10.33 0.22 -14.30
CA THR A 230 9.92 1.00 -13.13
C THR A 230 9.56 0.08 -11.96
N LEU A 231 8.76 -0.96 -12.20
CA LEU A 231 8.35 -1.92 -11.18
C LEU A 231 9.54 -2.66 -10.56
N ILE A 232 10.51 -3.09 -11.38
CA ILE A 232 11.75 -3.72 -10.91
C ILE A 232 12.56 -2.75 -10.04
N ALA A 233 12.67 -1.47 -10.45
CA ALA A 233 13.40 -0.48 -9.68
C ALA A 233 12.78 -0.28 -8.28
N TYR A 234 11.46 -0.14 -8.19
CA TYR A 234 10.76 -0.03 -6.91
C TYR A 234 10.87 -1.31 -6.06
N ALA A 235 10.71 -2.50 -6.67
CA ALA A 235 10.87 -3.75 -5.94
C ALA A 235 12.28 -3.91 -5.34
N LYS A 236 13.32 -3.45 -6.06
CA LYS A 236 14.70 -3.44 -5.56
C LYS A 236 14.88 -2.44 -4.42
N SER A 237 14.38 -1.22 -4.55
CA SER A 237 14.52 -0.20 -3.50
C SER A 237 13.79 -0.58 -2.21
N CYS A 238 12.71 -1.35 -2.31
CA CYS A 238 11.95 -1.86 -1.17
C CYS A 238 12.41 -3.23 -0.66
N GLY A 239 13.44 -3.85 -1.29
CA GLY A 239 13.98 -5.15 -0.86
C GLY A 239 13.04 -6.33 -1.02
N ILE A 240 12.03 -6.27 -1.90
CA ILE A 240 11.00 -7.29 -2.06
C ILE A 240 11.50 -8.41 -2.97
N GLY A 241 12.16 -9.42 -2.40
CA GLY A 241 12.91 -10.46 -3.14
C GLY A 241 12.04 -11.36 -4.03
N ASN A 242 10.84 -11.76 -3.59
CA ASN A 242 9.93 -12.59 -4.39
C ASN A 242 9.40 -11.81 -5.59
N SER A 243 8.99 -10.56 -5.36
CA SER A 243 8.59 -9.63 -6.42
C SER A 243 9.69 -9.38 -7.44
N ILE A 244 10.94 -9.21 -7.00
CA ILE A 244 12.09 -9.07 -7.91
C ILE A 244 12.24 -10.32 -8.79
N ARG A 245 12.18 -11.51 -8.21
CA ARG A 245 12.26 -12.78 -8.95
C ARG A 245 11.13 -12.94 -9.96
N PHE A 246 9.89 -12.61 -9.56
CA PHE A 246 8.72 -12.65 -10.45
C PHE A 246 8.87 -11.71 -11.64
N LEU A 247 9.21 -10.44 -11.39
CA LEU A 247 9.39 -9.43 -12.44
C LEU A 247 10.58 -9.73 -13.35
N SER A 248 11.69 -10.23 -12.80
CA SER A 248 12.89 -10.60 -13.58
C SER A 248 12.61 -11.73 -14.57
N LYS A 249 11.80 -12.73 -14.20
CA LYS A 249 11.34 -13.78 -15.14
C LYS A 249 10.56 -13.20 -16.32
N GLN A 250 9.79 -12.12 -16.11
CA GLN A 250 9.07 -11.43 -17.17
C GLN A 250 9.96 -10.55 -18.04
N ALA A 251 11.10 -10.11 -17.49
CA ALA A 251 12.06 -9.20 -18.14
C ALA A 251 13.01 -9.89 -19.14
N LEU A 252 12.96 -11.21 -19.31
CA LEU A 252 13.82 -11.96 -20.25
C LEU A 252 13.66 -11.53 -21.71
N ASN A 253 12.64 -10.73 -22.04
CA ASN A 253 12.46 -10.09 -23.35
C ASN A 253 12.62 -8.57 -23.22
N ILE A 254 13.72 -8.02 -23.74
CA ILE A 254 14.07 -6.59 -23.68
C ILE A 254 12.94 -5.69 -24.21
N THR A 255 12.22 -6.12 -25.25
CA THR A 255 11.09 -5.40 -25.82
C THR A 255 9.91 -5.22 -24.87
N LYS A 256 9.81 -6.05 -23.82
CA LYS A 256 8.74 -5.98 -22.80
C LYS A 256 9.05 -5.05 -21.63
N LEU A 257 10.31 -4.59 -21.49
CA LEU A 257 10.73 -3.75 -20.36
C LEU A 257 10.05 -2.37 -20.35
N ALA A 258 9.77 -1.81 -21.53
CA ALA A 258 9.10 -0.51 -21.67
C ALA A 258 7.58 -0.61 -21.68
N SER A 259 7.01 -1.81 -21.90
CA SER A 259 5.55 -1.99 -21.98
C SER A 259 4.91 -1.76 -20.62
N PRO A 260 3.80 -1.01 -20.53
CA PRO A 260 3.02 -0.89 -19.31
C PRO A 260 2.51 -2.25 -18.86
N LYS A 261 2.62 -2.50 -17.56
CA LYS A 261 2.00 -3.65 -16.87
C LYS A 261 0.87 -3.14 -16.00
N THR A 262 -0.26 -3.80 -16.09
CA THR A 262 -1.43 -3.55 -15.25
C THR A 262 -1.60 -4.69 -14.24
N PRO A 263 -2.14 -4.44 -13.06
CA PRO A 263 -2.30 -5.44 -12.01
C PRO A 263 -3.58 -6.27 -12.17
N ASP A 264 -4.15 -6.38 -13.38
CA ASP A 264 -5.47 -6.98 -13.62
C ASP A 264 -5.62 -8.39 -13.01
N LYS A 265 -4.62 -9.25 -13.26
CA LYS A 265 -4.64 -10.63 -12.72
C LYS A 265 -4.57 -10.63 -11.20
N LEU A 266 -3.71 -9.80 -10.62
CA LEU A 266 -3.57 -9.67 -9.18
C LEU A 266 -4.89 -9.23 -8.53
N ILE A 267 -5.52 -8.18 -9.06
CA ILE A 267 -6.81 -7.67 -8.58
C ILE A 267 -7.89 -8.74 -8.70
N TYR A 268 -7.96 -9.44 -9.83
CA TYR A 268 -8.92 -10.51 -10.06
C TYR A 268 -8.76 -11.67 -9.07
N ASP A 269 -7.54 -12.14 -8.85
CA ASP A 269 -7.26 -13.25 -7.94
C ASP A 269 -7.61 -12.86 -6.48
N LEU A 270 -7.30 -11.64 -6.05
CA LEU A 270 -7.68 -11.12 -4.74
C LEU A 270 -9.18 -10.93 -4.59
N ALA A 271 -9.87 -10.44 -5.63
CA ALA A 271 -11.32 -10.29 -5.62
C ALA A 271 -12.02 -11.65 -5.48
N LYS A 272 -11.54 -12.67 -6.20
CA LYS A 272 -12.04 -14.06 -6.05
C LYS A 272 -11.81 -14.60 -4.64
N TYR A 273 -10.61 -14.41 -4.11
CA TYR A 273 -10.28 -14.86 -2.76
C TYR A 273 -11.18 -14.18 -1.72
N ASN A 274 -11.34 -12.87 -1.79
CA ASN A 274 -12.20 -12.10 -0.91
C ASN A 274 -13.67 -12.56 -0.98
N HIS A 275 -14.16 -12.81 -2.20
CA HIS A 275 -15.54 -13.28 -2.41
C HIS A 275 -15.78 -14.68 -1.82
N ALA A 276 -14.82 -15.58 -1.99
CA ALA A 276 -14.91 -16.96 -1.50
C ALA A 276 -14.71 -17.08 0.03
N ASN A 277 -14.02 -16.12 0.66
CA ASN A 277 -13.64 -16.19 2.08
C ASN A 277 -14.30 -15.07 2.89
N LYS A 278 -15.50 -15.29 3.40
CA LYS A 278 -16.29 -14.29 4.14
C LYS A 278 -15.57 -13.73 5.39
N ASN A 279 -14.72 -14.54 6.00
CA ASN A 279 -13.97 -14.18 7.21
C ASN A 279 -12.56 -13.63 6.92
N THR A 280 -12.26 -13.25 5.67
CA THR A 280 -10.97 -12.63 5.36
C THR A 280 -10.81 -11.27 6.03
N CYS A 281 -9.60 -10.98 6.50
CA CYS A 281 -9.19 -9.65 6.97
C CYS A 281 -8.93 -8.68 5.82
N LEU A 282 -8.88 -9.16 4.57
CA LEU A 282 -8.62 -8.37 3.39
C LEU A 282 -9.83 -7.48 3.06
N LYS A 283 -9.76 -6.18 3.36
CA LYS A 283 -10.91 -5.26 3.28
C LYS A 283 -10.80 -4.23 2.17
N LYS A 284 -9.59 -3.75 1.86
CA LYS A 284 -9.38 -2.71 0.83
C LYS A 284 -8.17 -3.01 -0.03
N LEU A 285 -8.15 -2.41 -1.22
CA LEU A 285 -6.95 -2.26 -2.02
C LEU A 285 -6.32 -0.88 -1.76
N HIS A 286 -4.99 -0.86 -1.70
CA HIS A 286 -4.18 0.35 -1.57
C HIS A 286 -3.22 0.43 -2.76
N PHE A 287 -3.34 1.47 -3.58
CA PHE A 287 -2.57 1.57 -4.82
C PHE A 287 -1.35 2.49 -4.71
N TYR A 288 -0.22 1.96 -5.17
CA TYR A 288 1.05 2.68 -5.37
C TYR A 288 1.13 3.13 -6.84
N PRO A 289 0.84 4.38 -7.20
CA PRO A 289 0.78 4.83 -8.59
C PRO A 289 2.17 5.09 -9.19
N PHE A 290 3.02 4.06 -9.26
CA PHE A 290 4.41 4.14 -9.73
C PHE A 290 4.57 4.67 -11.16
N GLY A 291 3.55 4.53 -12.00
CA GLY A 291 3.50 5.12 -13.34
C GLY A 291 2.91 6.53 -13.38
N GLY A 292 2.51 7.06 -12.21
CA GLY A 292 1.83 8.35 -12.06
C GLY A 292 0.30 8.23 -11.98
N ILE A 293 -0.33 9.20 -11.30
CA ILE A 293 -1.78 9.22 -11.00
C ILE A 293 -2.64 9.10 -12.26
N LYS A 294 -2.37 9.90 -13.31
CA LYS A 294 -3.13 9.82 -14.56
C LYS A 294 -3.05 8.44 -15.22
N LYS A 295 -1.88 7.82 -15.19
CA LYS A 295 -1.68 6.49 -15.75
C LYS A 295 -2.39 5.42 -14.94
N HIS A 296 -2.44 5.59 -13.62
CA HIS A 296 -3.20 4.72 -12.73
C HIS A 296 -4.69 4.78 -13.05
N LEU A 297 -5.28 5.98 -13.08
CA LEU A 297 -6.71 6.17 -13.33
C LEU A 297 -7.14 5.70 -14.73
N ASN A 298 -6.31 5.91 -15.77
CA ASN A 298 -6.58 5.45 -17.12
C ASN A 298 -6.28 3.97 -17.35
N GLY A 299 -5.52 3.33 -16.49
CA GLY A 299 -5.08 1.94 -16.62
C GLY A 299 -5.95 0.93 -15.87
N LEU A 300 -6.82 1.37 -14.97
CA LEU A 300 -7.86 0.54 -14.37
C LEU A 300 -9.07 0.52 -15.31
N ILE A 301 -9.15 -0.48 -16.18
CA ILE A 301 -10.14 -0.60 -17.27
C ILE A 301 -11.52 -1.11 -16.76
N TYR A 302 -11.77 -1.11 -15.48
CA TYR A 302 -12.98 -1.70 -14.91
C TYR A 302 -14.06 -0.71 -14.55
#